data_7f76b39f4ffdd9a1f3885ebee6fc1ffb
#
_entry.id   7f76b39f4ffdd9a1f3885ebee6fc1ffb
#
_cell.length_a   1.000
_cell.length_b   1.000
_cell.length_c   1.000
_cell.angle_alpha   90.00
_cell.angle_beta   90.00
_cell.angle_gamma   90.00
#
_symmetry.space_group_name_H-M   'P 1'
#
loop_
_entity.id
_entity.type
_entity.pdbx_description
1 polymer ?
#
loop_
_entity_poly.entity_id
_entity_poly.type
_entity_poly.pdbx_seq_one_letter_code
_entity_poly.pdbx_strand_id
1 'polypeptide(L)'
;VSVRARGSALVVVLVLLSGLGALALAAAAAAMTALALAGHQQMAQNALEAAETGIVIALLEAAETREGGNAEGEVLPEEAAAYAEWRSETREAEGPGILPPGFTIGENAGSFGARHFFVTADASSGRGVRARL
;
A
#
# COMPACT_ATOMS: atom_id res chain seq x y z
N VAL A 1 61.30 -11.26 -34.57
CA VAL A 1 60.77 -10.81 -33.27
C VAL A 1 59.26 -10.66 -33.36
N SER A 2 58.50 -11.47 -32.54
CA SER A 2 57.20 -11.20 -31.91
C SER A 2 55.92 -11.16 -32.75
N VAL A 3 55.65 -12.17 -33.56
CA VAL A 3 54.27 -12.46 -34.00
C VAL A 3 53.45 -13.15 -32.87
N ARG A 4 54.09 -13.86 -31.96
CA ARG A 4 53.45 -14.51 -30.80
C ARG A 4 52.89 -13.53 -29.75
N ALA A 5 53.48 -12.37 -29.57
CA ALA A 5 53.00 -11.36 -28.59
C ALA A 5 51.71 -10.67 -29.02
N ARG A 6 51.45 -10.53 -30.31
CA ARG A 6 50.21 -9.87 -30.82
C ARG A 6 48.97 -10.77 -30.66
N GLY A 7 49.11 -12.11 -30.79
CA GLY A 7 47.99 -13.02 -30.58
C GLY A 7 47.55 -13.12 -29.12
N SER A 8 48.47 -13.06 -28.17
CA SER A 8 48.20 -13.09 -26.74
C SER A 8 47.44 -11.87 -26.26
N ALA A 9 47.77 -10.66 -26.77
CA ALA A 9 47.04 -9.43 -26.41
C ALA A 9 45.58 -9.45 -26.86
N LEU A 10 45.30 -10.02 -28.04
CA LEU A 10 43.93 -10.12 -28.57
C LEU A 10 43.06 -11.05 -27.74
N VAL A 11 43.60 -12.20 -27.27
CA VAL A 11 42.90 -13.12 -26.38
C VAL A 11 42.58 -12.45 -25.04
N VAL A 12 43.54 -11.74 -24.45
CA VAL A 12 43.29 -11.01 -23.18
C VAL A 12 42.20 -9.96 -23.33
N VAL A 13 42.21 -9.18 -24.41
CA VAL A 13 41.16 -8.17 -24.67
C VAL A 13 39.80 -8.85 -24.86
N LEU A 14 39.74 -9.96 -25.55
CA LEU A 14 38.49 -10.71 -25.79
C LEU A 14 37.90 -11.26 -24.47
N VAL A 15 38.74 -11.80 -23.59
CA VAL A 15 38.33 -12.27 -22.26
C VAL A 15 37.83 -11.11 -21.40
N LEU A 16 38.52 -9.98 -21.39
CA LEU A 16 38.12 -8.79 -20.64
C LEU A 16 36.78 -8.25 -21.14
N LEU A 17 36.62 -8.14 -22.47
CA LEU A 17 35.34 -7.69 -23.06
C LEU A 17 34.19 -8.65 -22.73
N SER A 18 34.44 -9.96 -22.79
CA SER A 18 33.42 -10.96 -22.42
C SER A 18 33.06 -10.85 -20.95
N GLY A 19 34.01 -10.65 -20.05
CA GLY A 19 33.77 -10.45 -18.62
C GLY A 19 32.99 -9.17 -18.33
N LEU A 20 33.36 -8.05 -18.94
CA LEU A 20 32.62 -6.79 -18.82
C LEU A 20 31.21 -6.90 -19.38
N GLY A 21 31.01 -7.57 -20.52
CA GLY A 21 29.71 -7.85 -21.09
C GLY A 21 28.82 -8.66 -20.18
N ALA A 22 29.34 -9.70 -19.55
CA ALA A 22 28.60 -10.51 -18.59
C ALA A 22 28.19 -9.71 -17.34
N LEU A 23 29.10 -8.88 -16.82
CA LEU A 23 28.79 -7.98 -15.70
C LEU A 23 27.71 -6.95 -16.05
N ALA A 24 27.76 -6.37 -17.24
CA ALA A 24 26.77 -5.42 -17.71
C ALA A 24 25.37 -6.07 -17.81
N LEU A 25 25.29 -7.29 -18.34
CA LEU A 25 24.02 -8.02 -18.42
C LEU A 25 23.48 -8.38 -17.03
N ALA A 26 24.32 -8.80 -16.11
CA ALA A 26 23.92 -9.07 -14.72
C ALA A 26 23.41 -7.82 -14.02
N ALA A 27 24.09 -6.69 -14.19
CA ALA A 27 23.64 -5.40 -13.64
C ALA A 27 22.30 -4.95 -14.23
N ALA A 28 22.10 -5.11 -15.54
CA ALA A 28 20.83 -4.78 -16.18
C ALA A 28 19.67 -5.66 -15.66
N ALA A 29 19.90 -6.97 -15.49
CA ALA A 29 18.91 -7.87 -14.93
C ALA A 29 18.54 -7.50 -13.49
N ALA A 30 19.54 -7.16 -12.65
CA ALA A 30 19.31 -6.72 -11.29
C ALA A 30 18.52 -5.39 -11.23
N ALA A 31 18.82 -4.44 -12.13
CA ALA A 31 18.08 -3.19 -12.23
C ALA A 31 16.62 -3.39 -12.61
N MET A 32 16.32 -4.29 -13.55
CA MET A 32 14.94 -4.61 -13.92
C MET A 32 14.16 -5.22 -12.77
N THR A 33 14.75 -6.14 -12.00
CA THR A 33 14.09 -6.75 -10.84
C THR A 33 13.86 -5.72 -9.73
N ALA A 34 14.82 -4.82 -9.48
CA ALA A 34 14.67 -3.73 -8.51
C ALA A 34 13.53 -2.77 -8.90
N LEU A 35 13.43 -2.42 -10.20
CA LEU A 35 12.37 -1.56 -10.71
C LEU A 35 10.99 -2.20 -10.57
N ALA A 36 10.87 -3.51 -10.88
CA ALA A 36 9.64 -4.26 -10.70
C ALA A 36 9.21 -4.30 -9.22
N LEU A 37 10.15 -4.54 -8.31
CA LEU A 37 9.89 -4.57 -6.87
C LEU A 37 9.45 -3.20 -6.36
N ALA A 38 10.13 -2.12 -6.77
CA ALA A 38 9.74 -0.75 -6.41
C ALA A 38 8.31 -0.41 -6.89
N GLY A 39 7.95 -0.82 -8.11
CA GLY A 39 6.59 -0.67 -8.63
C GLY A 39 5.54 -1.41 -7.80
N HIS A 40 5.82 -2.63 -7.35
CA HIS A 40 4.93 -3.37 -6.47
C HIS A 40 4.78 -2.73 -5.10
N GLN A 41 5.87 -2.22 -4.52
CA GLN A 41 5.85 -1.52 -3.24
C GLN A 41 5.00 -0.24 -3.33
N GLN A 42 5.16 0.53 -4.39
CA GLN A 42 4.35 1.74 -4.62
C GLN A 42 2.85 1.40 -4.72
N MET A 43 2.50 0.35 -5.47
CA MET A 43 1.09 -0.07 -5.56
C MET A 43 0.53 -0.53 -4.22
N ALA A 44 1.34 -1.22 -3.40
CA ALA A 44 0.93 -1.64 -2.06
C ALA A 44 0.70 -0.44 -1.13
N GLN A 45 1.56 0.57 -1.19
CA GLN A 45 1.38 1.82 -0.45
C GLN A 45 0.12 2.56 -0.88
N ASN A 46 -0.12 2.71 -2.18
CA ASN A 46 -1.33 3.34 -2.69
C ASN A 46 -2.61 2.61 -2.26
N ALA A 47 -2.60 1.27 -2.25
CA ALA A 47 -3.73 0.50 -1.76
C ALA A 47 -3.95 0.71 -0.25
N LEU A 48 -2.88 0.82 0.54
CA LEU A 48 -2.96 1.09 1.97
C LEU A 48 -3.53 2.49 2.24
N GLU A 49 -3.01 3.51 1.59
CA GLU A 49 -3.50 4.89 1.71
C GLU A 49 -4.98 5.02 1.30
N ALA A 50 -5.39 4.29 0.25
CA ALA A 50 -6.79 4.24 -0.15
C ALA A 50 -7.68 3.57 0.92
N ALA A 51 -7.22 2.50 1.56
CA ALA A 51 -7.94 1.85 2.65
C ALA A 51 -8.04 2.75 3.89
N GLU A 52 -6.96 3.45 4.26
CA GLU A 52 -6.97 4.44 5.34
C GLU A 52 -7.96 5.58 5.06
N THR A 53 -8.00 6.08 3.82
CA THR A 53 -8.97 7.09 3.39
C THR A 53 -10.39 6.57 3.54
N GLY A 54 -10.65 5.33 3.14
CA GLY A 54 -11.94 4.67 3.30
C GLY A 54 -12.40 4.60 4.77
N ILE A 55 -11.49 4.29 5.69
CA ILE A 55 -11.79 4.28 7.13
C ILE A 55 -12.14 5.68 7.64
N VAL A 56 -11.36 6.69 7.26
CA VAL A 56 -11.60 8.07 7.71
C VAL A 56 -12.97 8.57 7.24
N ILE A 57 -13.33 8.32 5.98
CA ILE A 57 -14.63 8.72 5.42
C ILE A 57 -15.76 7.96 6.13
N ALA A 58 -15.63 6.65 6.33
CA ALA A 58 -16.62 5.85 7.02
C ALA A 58 -16.84 6.30 8.48
N LEU A 59 -15.78 6.69 9.18
CA LEU A 59 -15.85 7.23 10.53
C LEU A 59 -16.57 8.59 10.56
N LEU A 60 -16.32 9.47 9.58
CA LEU A 60 -16.99 10.76 9.47
C LEU A 60 -18.48 10.55 9.20
N GLU A 61 -18.86 9.70 8.27
CA GLU A 61 -20.25 9.36 7.97
C GLU A 61 -20.96 8.75 9.18
N ALA A 62 -20.33 7.80 9.88
CA ALA A 62 -20.88 7.21 11.10
C ALA A 62 -21.06 8.25 12.22
N ALA A 63 -20.18 9.24 12.31
CA ALA A 63 -20.29 10.32 13.29
C ALA A 63 -21.46 11.29 12.97
N GLU A 64 -21.70 11.54 11.69
CA GLU A 64 -22.78 12.44 11.24
C GLU A 64 -24.15 11.75 11.30
N THR A 65 -24.26 10.55 10.74
CA THR A 65 -25.52 9.82 10.62
C THR A 65 -25.88 9.06 11.89
N ARG A 66 -24.90 8.73 12.73
CA ARG A 66 -25.00 7.83 13.88
C ARG A 66 -25.50 6.44 13.52
N GLU A 67 -25.32 6.03 12.30
CA GLU A 67 -25.74 4.75 11.74
C GLU A 67 -24.55 4.09 11.03
N GLY A 68 -24.55 2.78 10.94
CA GLY A 68 -23.62 2.04 10.11
C GLY A 68 -23.99 2.20 8.63
N GLY A 69 -23.02 2.11 7.76
CA GLY A 69 -23.23 2.25 6.33
C GLY A 69 -22.08 1.65 5.51
N ASN A 70 -22.26 1.67 4.22
CA ASN A 70 -21.23 1.29 3.27
C ASN A 70 -20.87 2.52 2.45
N ALA A 71 -19.59 2.80 2.36
CA ALA A 71 -19.07 3.82 1.49
C ALA A 71 -18.07 3.21 0.51
N GLU A 72 -18.01 3.77 -0.68
CA GLU A 72 -17.05 3.38 -1.70
C GLU A 72 -16.55 4.63 -2.41
N GLY A 73 -15.32 4.60 -2.84
CA GLY A 73 -14.71 5.70 -3.54
C GLY A 73 -13.44 5.32 -4.24
N GLU A 74 -12.85 6.31 -4.84
CA GLU A 74 -11.68 6.21 -5.67
C GLU A 74 -10.68 7.27 -5.24
N VAL A 75 -9.43 6.87 -5.05
CA VAL A 75 -8.32 7.80 -4.86
C VAL A 75 -7.61 7.93 -6.19
N LEU A 76 -7.75 9.08 -6.82
CA LEU A 76 -7.02 9.48 -8.02
C LEU A 76 -5.80 10.27 -7.56
N PRO A 77 -4.59 9.70 -7.59
CA PRO A 77 -3.39 10.51 -7.43
C PRO A 77 -3.26 11.43 -8.65
N GLU A 78 -2.68 12.61 -8.46
CA GLU A 78 -2.45 13.61 -9.52
C GLU A 78 -1.72 13.05 -10.76
N GLU A 79 -1.02 11.92 -10.60
CA GLU A 79 -0.40 11.17 -11.68
C GLU A 79 -1.19 9.87 -11.91
N ALA A 80 -1.83 9.76 -13.06
CA ALA A 80 -2.74 8.68 -13.49
C ALA A 80 -2.18 7.23 -13.44
N ALA A 81 -0.97 7.02 -12.93
CA ALA A 81 -0.33 5.71 -12.85
C ALA A 81 -0.69 4.89 -11.58
N ALA A 82 -1.39 5.47 -10.64
CA ALA A 82 -1.58 4.86 -9.30
C ALA A 82 -3.05 4.93 -8.82
N TYR A 83 -3.96 4.57 -9.70
CA TYR A 83 -5.38 4.39 -9.39
C TYR A 83 -5.60 3.37 -8.27
N ALA A 84 -6.35 3.76 -7.25
CA ALA A 84 -6.77 2.85 -6.20
C ALA A 84 -8.25 3.07 -5.88
N GLU A 85 -9.02 1.98 -5.86
CA GLU A 85 -10.41 1.94 -5.42
C GLU A 85 -10.47 1.48 -3.98
N TRP A 86 -11.40 2.02 -3.21
CA TRP A 86 -11.65 1.57 -1.86
C TRP A 86 -13.14 1.37 -1.61
N ARG A 87 -13.45 0.46 -0.69
CA ARG A 87 -14.78 0.24 -0.15
C ARG A 87 -14.66 0.06 1.34
N SER A 88 -15.51 0.74 2.09
CA SER A 88 -15.61 0.57 3.54
C SER A 88 -16.98 0.05 3.94
N GLU A 89 -17.01 -0.72 5.01
CA GLU A 89 -18.22 -1.22 5.66
C GLU A 89 -18.17 -0.86 7.14
N THR A 90 -19.21 -0.20 7.61
CA THR A 90 -19.36 0.19 9.02
C THR A 90 -20.52 -0.56 9.62
N ARG A 91 -20.25 -1.34 10.66
CA ARG A 91 -21.26 -2.09 11.42
C ARG A 91 -21.28 -1.63 12.87
N GLU A 92 -22.47 -1.41 13.41
CA GLU A 92 -22.62 -1.18 14.84
C GLU A 92 -22.30 -2.49 15.58
N ALA A 93 -21.49 -2.40 16.65
CA ALA A 93 -21.20 -3.54 17.51
C ALA A 93 -22.45 -3.92 18.31
N GLU A 94 -22.81 -5.20 18.30
CA GLU A 94 -23.91 -5.71 19.12
C GLU A 94 -23.51 -5.67 20.60
N GLY A 95 -24.32 -4.99 21.40
CA GLY A 95 -24.18 -4.96 22.85
C GLY A 95 -24.22 -3.54 23.45
N PRO A 96 -24.32 -3.45 24.77
CA PRO A 96 -24.25 -2.17 25.45
C PRO A 96 -22.84 -1.55 25.26
N GLY A 97 -22.78 -0.36 24.70
CA GLY A 97 -21.52 0.36 24.54
C GLY A 97 -20.85 0.60 25.89
N ILE A 98 -19.56 0.26 25.99
CA ILE A 98 -18.75 0.53 27.18
C ILE A 98 -18.39 2.02 27.14
N LEU A 99 -18.87 2.79 28.11
CA LEU A 99 -18.52 4.19 28.25
C LEU A 99 -17.04 4.36 28.59
N PRO A 100 -16.33 5.33 27.98
CA PRO A 100 -14.98 5.65 28.38
C PRO A 100 -14.87 6.01 29.86
N PRO A 101 -13.73 5.80 30.52
CA PRO A 101 -13.51 6.20 31.91
C PRO A 101 -13.79 7.69 32.10
N GLY A 102 -14.55 8.05 33.15
CA GLY A 102 -14.92 9.42 33.46
C GLY A 102 -16.36 9.81 33.08
N PHE A 103 -17.01 9.11 32.15
CA PHE A 103 -18.41 9.38 31.77
C PHE A 103 -19.44 8.68 32.66
N THR A 104 -19.00 7.80 33.54
CA THR A 104 -19.87 7.05 34.47
C THR A 104 -19.93 7.67 35.86
N ILE A 105 -19.27 8.82 36.09
CA ILE A 105 -19.13 9.46 37.39
C ILE A 105 -19.81 10.83 37.37
N GLY A 106 -20.66 11.09 38.37
CA GLY A 106 -21.34 12.38 38.57
C GLY A 106 -22.85 12.36 38.37
N GLU A 107 -23.50 13.53 38.50
CA GLU A 107 -24.96 13.68 38.40
C GLU A 107 -25.53 13.29 37.06
N ASN A 108 -24.72 13.26 36.01
CA ASN A 108 -25.11 12.89 34.65
C ASN A 108 -24.76 11.44 34.30
N ALA A 109 -24.32 10.62 35.26
CA ALA A 109 -24.09 9.21 35.05
C ALA A 109 -25.40 8.52 34.60
N GLY A 110 -25.43 7.98 33.39
CA GLY A 110 -26.62 7.41 32.77
C GLY A 110 -27.30 8.29 31.71
N SER A 111 -26.89 9.57 31.56
CA SER A 111 -27.37 10.44 30.49
C SER A 111 -26.61 10.24 29.18
N PHE A 112 -25.49 9.52 29.24
CA PHE A 112 -24.64 9.25 28.07
C PHE A 112 -24.80 7.80 27.62
N GLY A 113 -24.98 7.60 26.33
CA GLY A 113 -24.89 6.30 25.67
C GLY A 113 -23.67 6.26 24.77
N ALA A 114 -22.94 5.15 24.78
CA ALA A 114 -21.85 4.92 23.82
C ALA A 114 -22.33 3.91 22.77
N ARG A 115 -22.04 4.20 21.52
CA ARG A 115 -22.17 3.26 20.41
C ARG A 115 -20.78 2.92 19.92
N HIS A 116 -20.55 1.66 19.65
CA HIS A 116 -19.30 1.18 19.09
C HIS A 116 -19.53 0.73 17.67
N PHE A 117 -18.63 1.09 16.79
CA PHE A 117 -18.66 0.68 15.39
C PHE A 117 -17.41 -0.10 15.04
N PHE A 118 -17.57 -1.15 14.28
CA PHE A 118 -16.48 -1.80 13.56
C PHE A 118 -16.44 -1.23 12.15
N VAL A 119 -15.29 -0.74 11.76
CA VAL A 119 -15.06 -0.24 10.40
C VAL A 119 -14.02 -1.14 9.75
N THR A 120 -14.35 -1.64 8.57
CA THR A 120 -13.41 -2.38 7.73
C THR A 120 -13.31 -1.67 6.39
N ALA A 121 -12.10 -1.53 5.86
CA ALA A 121 -11.89 -1.00 4.53
C ALA A 121 -11.04 -1.95 3.69
N ASP A 122 -11.53 -2.25 2.51
CA ASP A 122 -10.83 -3.00 1.49
C ASP A 122 -10.45 -2.04 0.36
N ALA A 123 -9.19 -2.04 -0.05
CA ALA A 123 -8.75 -1.26 -1.18
C ALA A 123 -7.95 -2.11 -2.17
N SER A 124 -8.02 -1.72 -3.44
CA SER A 124 -7.25 -2.35 -4.51
C SER A 124 -6.61 -1.31 -5.41
N SER A 125 -5.35 -1.51 -5.73
CA SER A 125 -4.65 -0.71 -6.73
C SER A 125 -4.49 -1.46 -8.04
N GLY A 126 -4.07 -0.78 -9.08
CA GLY A 126 -3.78 -1.37 -10.38
C GLY A 126 -2.94 -2.65 -10.27
N ARG A 127 -3.17 -3.63 -11.14
CA ARG A 127 -2.59 -4.99 -11.12
C ARG A 127 -3.03 -5.89 -9.95
N GLY A 128 -4.13 -5.57 -9.26
CA GLY A 128 -4.75 -6.46 -8.27
C GLY A 128 -4.06 -6.53 -6.91
N VAL A 129 -3.20 -5.57 -6.58
CA VAL A 129 -2.68 -5.43 -5.21
C VAL A 129 -3.81 -4.97 -4.30
N ARG A 130 -3.98 -5.64 -3.16
CA ARG A 130 -5.06 -5.37 -2.21
C ARG A 130 -4.51 -5.05 -0.83
N ALA A 131 -5.17 -4.14 -0.14
CA ALA A 131 -5.00 -3.86 1.28
C ALA A 131 -6.35 -4.00 1.98
N ARG A 132 -6.34 -4.50 3.22
CA ARG A 132 -7.50 -4.58 4.10
C ARG A 132 -7.11 -4.11 5.49
N LEU A 133 -7.89 -3.20 6.05
CA LEU A 133 -7.75 -2.62 7.38
C LEU A 133 -9.01 -2.86 8.21
#